data_1cee06e33efe6a1629a5a98d4ac1b0a8
#
_entry.id   1cee06e33efe6a1629a5a98d4ac1b0a8
#
_cell.length_a   1.000
_cell.length_b   1.000
_cell.length_c   1.000
_cell.angle_alpha   90.00
_cell.angle_beta   90.00
_cell.angle_gamma   90.00
#
_symmetry.space_group_name_H-M   'P 1'
#
loop_
_entity.id
_entity.type
_entity.pdbx_description
1 polymer ?
#
loop_
_entity_poly.entity_id
_entity_poly.type
_entity_poly.pdbx_seq_one_letter_code
_entity_poly.pdbx_strand_id
1 'polypeptide(L)'
;RGDIGQAMVDQGLTFLRYGGTIINISGYLFKKMIGDRDKRPPYHGHWYRWSTNGFGIEDFLQFCEKAGFTAAFAVNIEETPQDMADMIEYLNGPVTSEWGRRRAENGHPEPYGVKYIGIGNEEVLFNGDRADEYDHYVERFNLLHDAIKGKDPSVKLISTAWWRADSPSMERTFRALDGKADYWDYHPWADQLASGREVEAELRRMRELFLRWNPSTTMKCAIFEENGNRHDMQRVLGHVTLQNAVRRMGDFVLTSCAANALQPYRQNDNGWDQGQVFFTPSQVW
;
A
#
# COMPACT_ATOMS: atom_id res chain seq x y z
N ARG A 1 -18.72 -11.92 2.21
CA ARG A 1 -19.63 -11.85 3.35
C ARG A 1 -19.88 -10.38 3.69
N GLY A 2 -21.14 -9.94 3.59
CA GLY A 2 -21.51 -8.55 3.85
C GLY A 2 -21.29 -8.10 5.30
N ASP A 3 -21.41 -9.03 6.26
CA ASP A 3 -21.17 -8.77 7.68
C ASP A 3 -19.72 -8.38 8.01
N ILE A 4 -18.74 -8.94 7.28
CA ILE A 4 -17.32 -8.54 7.43
C ILE A 4 -17.11 -7.10 6.94
N GLY A 5 -17.63 -6.79 5.75
CA GLY A 5 -17.57 -5.42 5.22
C GLY A 5 -18.26 -4.42 6.14
N GLN A 6 -19.43 -4.79 6.69
CA GLN A 6 -20.18 -3.95 7.64
C GLN A 6 -19.38 -3.73 8.93
N ALA A 7 -18.76 -4.76 9.50
CA ALA A 7 -17.93 -4.62 10.70
C ALA A 7 -16.77 -3.63 10.49
N MET A 8 -16.15 -3.62 9.30
CA MET A 8 -15.10 -2.65 8.96
C MET A 8 -15.66 -1.22 8.85
N VAL A 9 -16.84 -1.05 8.24
CA VAL A 9 -17.53 0.24 8.16
C VAL A 9 -17.91 0.74 9.55
N ASP A 10 -18.44 -0.13 10.40
CA ASP A 10 -18.87 0.20 11.77
C ASP A 10 -17.69 0.65 12.66
N GLN A 11 -16.49 0.20 12.37
CA GLN A 11 -15.26 0.70 13.00
C GLN A 11 -14.79 2.06 12.47
N GLY A 12 -15.46 2.62 11.47
CA GLY A 12 -15.14 3.91 10.90
C GLY A 12 -14.01 3.90 9.90
N LEU A 13 -13.67 2.74 9.33
CA LEU A 13 -12.68 2.67 8.25
C LEU A 13 -13.22 3.37 7.00
N THR A 14 -12.37 4.16 6.36
CA THR A 14 -12.71 4.92 5.15
C THR A 14 -11.68 4.73 4.04
N PHE A 15 -10.52 4.22 4.38
CA PHE A 15 -9.39 4.03 3.48
C PHE A 15 -8.77 2.65 3.72
N LEU A 16 -8.54 1.90 2.66
CA LEU A 16 -7.87 0.60 2.73
C LEU A 16 -6.67 0.56 1.80
N ARG A 17 -5.63 -0.12 2.24
CA ARG A 17 -4.46 -0.46 1.42
C ARG A 17 -4.37 -1.97 1.21
N TYR A 18 -4.17 -2.37 -0.04
CA TYR A 18 -3.83 -3.75 -0.41
C TYR A 18 -2.36 -3.83 -0.80
N GLY A 19 -1.60 -4.62 -0.05
CA GLY A 19 -0.16 -4.67 -0.20
C GLY A 19 0.53 -5.57 0.81
N GLY A 20 1.72 -5.18 1.23
CA GLY A 20 2.60 -5.92 2.12
C GLY A 20 3.67 -6.71 1.37
N THR A 21 4.47 -7.51 2.08
CA THR A 21 5.62 -8.23 1.53
C THR A 21 5.27 -9.20 0.39
N ILE A 22 3.99 -9.57 0.24
CA ILE A 22 3.50 -10.38 -0.89
C ILE A 22 3.78 -9.72 -2.25
N ILE A 23 3.86 -8.39 -2.29
CA ILE A 23 4.10 -7.62 -3.52
C ILE A 23 5.48 -7.90 -4.09
N ASN A 24 6.48 -8.14 -3.24
CA ASN A 24 7.87 -8.40 -3.64
C ASN A 24 8.09 -9.81 -4.22
N ILE A 25 7.03 -10.59 -4.36
CA ILE A 25 7.11 -11.97 -4.88
C ILE A 25 6.89 -11.96 -6.41
N SER A 26 7.74 -12.68 -7.14
CA SER A 26 7.72 -12.75 -8.62
C SER A 26 6.39 -13.22 -9.22
N GLY A 27 5.54 -13.87 -8.43
CA GLY A 27 4.20 -14.30 -8.83
C GLY A 27 3.13 -13.20 -8.72
N TYR A 28 3.38 -12.14 -7.94
CA TYR A 28 2.46 -11.02 -7.76
C TYR A 28 2.60 -10.04 -8.92
N LEU A 29 1.81 -10.25 -9.97
CA LEU A 29 1.80 -9.43 -11.18
C LEU A 29 0.35 -9.15 -11.58
N PHE A 30 0.05 -7.91 -11.96
CA PHE A 30 -1.32 -7.45 -12.25
C PHE A 30 -2.07 -8.36 -13.25
N LYS A 31 -1.45 -8.69 -14.38
CA LYS A 31 -2.10 -9.51 -15.42
C LYS A 31 -2.44 -10.94 -14.96
N LYS A 32 -1.86 -11.40 -13.87
CA LYS A 32 -2.18 -12.69 -13.25
C LYS A 32 -3.32 -12.62 -12.23
N MET A 33 -3.83 -11.42 -11.91
CA MET A 33 -4.80 -11.17 -10.84
C MET A 33 -6.17 -10.73 -11.34
N ILE A 34 -6.38 -10.70 -12.65
CA ILE A 34 -7.64 -10.27 -13.27
C ILE A 34 -8.36 -11.44 -13.95
N GLY A 35 -9.65 -11.27 -14.22
CA GLY A 35 -10.48 -12.28 -14.89
C GLY A 35 -10.89 -13.43 -13.96
N ASP A 36 -11.25 -14.57 -14.56
CA ASP A 36 -11.78 -15.74 -13.86
C ASP A 36 -10.82 -16.26 -12.79
N ARG A 37 -11.24 -16.19 -11.53
CA ARG A 37 -10.44 -16.55 -10.34
C ARG A 37 -9.93 -17.99 -10.37
N ASP A 38 -10.71 -18.90 -10.91
CA ASP A 38 -10.35 -20.33 -10.98
C ASP A 38 -9.27 -20.63 -12.03
N LYS A 39 -9.01 -19.66 -12.93
CA LYS A 39 -8.01 -19.75 -13.99
C LYS A 39 -6.74 -18.97 -13.71
N ARG A 40 -6.72 -18.18 -12.63
CA ARG A 40 -5.53 -17.40 -12.27
C ARG A 40 -4.39 -18.33 -11.85
N PRO A 41 -3.15 -18.09 -12.32
CA PRO A 41 -2.03 -18.96 -11.96
C PRO A 41 -1.68 -18.80 -10.48
N PRO A 42 -1.56 -19.91 -9.72
CA PRO A 42 -1.07 -19.85 -8.36
C PRO A 42 0.42 -19.51 -8.34
N TYR A 43 0.90 -19.00 -7.21
CA TYR A 43 2.33 -18.71 -7.04
C TYR A 43 2.78 -19.03 -5.61
N HIS A 44 4.11 -19.15 -5.43
CA HIS A 44 4.72 -19.36 -4.12
C HIS A 44 4.66 -18.04 -3.33
N GLY A 45 3.96 -18.06 -2.20
CA GLY A 45 3.78 -16.88 -1.36
C GLY A 45 4.93 -16.62 -0.41
N HIS A 46 4.90 -15.48 0.28
CA HIS A 46 5.85 -15.13 1.34
C HIS A 46 5.39 -15.68 2.70
N TRP A 47 4.19 -15.27 3.13
CA TRP A 47 3.63 -15.66 4.44
C TRP A 47 3.05 -17.07 4.42
N TYR A 48 2.52 -17.49 3.29
CA TYR A 48 1.97 -18.82 3.06
C TYR A 48 2.70 -19.48 1.91
N ARG A 49 2.86 -20.78 2.00
CA ARG A 49 3.59 -21.55 0.98
C ARG A 49 3.03 -21.32 -0.42
N TRP A 50 1.71 -21.21 -0.55
CA TRP A 50 1.04 -21.02 -1.82
C TRP A 50 -0.04 -19.96 -1.73
N SER A 51 -0.12 -19.10 -2.74
CA SER A 51 -1.24 -18.23 -3.04
C SER A 51 -1.97 -18.78 -4.26
N THR A 52 -3.30 -18.87 -4.18
CA THR A 52 -4.14 -19.28 -5.32
C THR A 52 -4.40 -18.15 -6.31
N ASN A 53 -4.00 -16.93 -5.96
CA ASN A 53 -4.39 -15.72 -6.71
C ASN A 53 -5.91 -15.45 -6.77
N GLY A 54 -6.68 -16.14 -5.93
CA GLY A 54 -8.14 -16.03 -5.89
C GLY A 54 -8.68 -14.70 -5.38
N PHE A 55 -7.81 -13.88 -4.77
CA PHE A 55 -8.09 -12.50 -4.39
C PHE A 55 -6.93 -11.62 -4.86
N GLY A 56 -7.19 -10.70 -5.76
CA GLY A 56 -6.21 -9.82 -6.36
C GLY A 56 -6.64 -8.35 -6.33
N ILE A 57 -5.94 -7.50 -7.07
CA ILE A 57 -6.19 -6.05 -7.10
C ILE A 57 -7.63 -5.76 -7.54
N GLU A 58 -8.14 -6.44 -8.56
CA GLU A 58 -9.52 -6.24 -9.04
C GLU A 58 -10.55 -6.59 -7.95
N ASP A 59 -10.38 -7.72 -7.26
CA ASP A 59 -11.29 -8.15 -6.19
C ASP A 59 -11.27 -7.17 -5.01
N PHE A 60 -10.09 -6.63 -4.69
CA PHE A 60 -9.92 -5.60 -3.67
C PHE A 60 -10.65 -4.30 -4.05
N LEU A 61 -10.51 -3.84 -5.29
CA LEU A 61 -11.17 -2.63 -5.77
C LEU A 61 -12.69 -2.77 -5.76
N GLN A 62 -13.23 -3.90 -6.22
CA GLN A 62 -14.66 -4.19 -6.13
C GLN A 62 -15.17 -4.22 -4.68
N PHE A 63 -14.36 -4.75 -3.77
CA PHE A 63 -14.70 -4.73 -2.34
C PHE A 63 -14.76 -3.29 -1.80
N CYS A 64 -13.74 -2.48 -2.09
CA CYS A 64 -13.69 -1.08 -1.66
C CYS A 64 -14.87 -0.26 -2.22
N GLU A 65 -15.17 -0.43 -3.50
CA GLU A 65 -16.31 0.24 -4.15
C GLU A 65 -17.63 -0.08 -3.45
N LYS A 66 -17.90 -1.37 -3.19
CA LYS A 66 -19.12 -1.81 -2.51
C LYS A 66 -19.21 -1.35 -1.06
N ALA A 67 -18.10 -1.21 -0.37
CA ALA A 67 -18.05 -0.78 1.03
C ALA A 67 -17.93 0.75 1.18
N GLY A 68 -17.67 1.48 0.09
CA GLY A 68 -17.47 2.93 0.12
C GLY A 68 -16.09 3.35 0.61
N PHE A 69 -15.08 2.50 0.51
CA PHE A 69 -13.72 2.81 0.93
C PHE A 69 -12.89 3.45 -0.18
N THR A 70 -12.07 4.42 0.16
CA THR A 70 -10.97 4.85 -0.71
C THR A 70 -9.92 3.74 -0.77
N ALA A 71 -9.53 3.35 -1.98
CA ALA A 71 -8.58 2.27 -2.21
C ALA A 71 -7.19 2.80 -2.54
N ALA A 72 -6.17 2.19 -1.94
CA ALA A 72 -4.80 2.23 -2.42
C ALA A 72 -4.28 0.79 -2.54
N PHE A 73 -3.45 0.52 -3.52
CA PHE A 73 -2.75 -0.75 -3.63
C PHE A 73 -1.33 -0.54 -4.10
N ALA A 74 -0.50 -1.56 -3.98
CA ALA A 74 0.85 -1.50 -4.47
C ALA A 74 1.11 -2.54 -5.57
N VAL A 75 2.08 -2.24 -6.43
CA VAL A 75 2.52 -3.10 -7.53
C VAL A 75 3.95 -3.55 -7.29
N ASN A 76 4.31 -4.70 -7.84
CA ASN A 76 5.68 -5.19 -7.81
C ASN A 76 6.58 -4.28 -8.64
N ILE A 77 7.77 -3.96 -8.14
CA ILE A 77 8.74 -3.15 -8.88
C ILE A 77 9.25 -3.85 -10.16
N GLU A 78 9.13 -5.17 -10.24
CA GLU A 78 9.51 -5.96 -11.41
C GLU A 78 8.44 -6.01 -12.53
N GLU A 79 7.30 -5.33 -12.35
CA GLU A 79 6.33 -5.15 -13.43
C GLU A 79 6.96 -4.46 -14.63
N THR A 80 6.53 -4.81 -15.84
CA THR A 80 7.02 -4.10 -17.02
C THR A 80 6.32 -2.75 -17.20
N PRO A 81 6.96 -1.74 -17.82
CA PRO A 81 6.30 -0.49 -18.17
C PRO A 81 5.02 -0.70 -18.99
N GLN A 82 5.02 -1.67 -19.90
CA GLN A 82 3.84 -1.99 -20.71
C GLN A 82 2.71 -2.57 -19.83
N ASP A 83 3.03 -3.46 -18.88
CA ASP A 83 2.01 -4.02 -17.98
C ASP A 83 1.41 -2.94 -17.08
N MET A 84 2.19 -1.96 -16.66
CA MET A 84 1.67 -0.80 -15.90
C MET A 84 0.80 0.12 -16.76
N ALA A 85 1.18 0.38 -17.99
CA ALA A 85 0.33 1.13 -18.91
C ALA A 85 -1.01 0.41 -19.17
N ASP A 86 -0.96 -0.91 -19.40
CA ASP A 86 -2.14 -1.76 -19.58
C ASP A 86 -3.02 -1.79 -18.31
N MET A 87 -2.39 -1.86 -17.14
CA MET A 87 -3.09 -1.82 -15.85
C MET A 87 -3.86 -0.51 -15.68
N ILE A 88 -3.23 0.63 -15.92
CA ILE A 88 -3.90 1.93 -15.79
C ILE A 88 -5.05 2.06 -16.78
N GLU A 89 -4.87 1.59 -18.01
CA GLU A 89 -5.96 1.56 -18.99
C GLU A 89 -7.09 0.61 -18.56
N TYR A 90 -6.76 -0.55 -17.97
CA TYR A 90 -7.75 -1.46 -17.40
C TYR A 90 -8.53 -0.80 -16.26
N LEU A 91 -7.84 -0.11 -15.34
CA LEU A 91 -8.46 0.44 -14.14
C LEU A 91 -9.21 1.75 -14.38
N ASN A 92 -8.66 2.64 -15.19
CA ASN A 92 -9.15 4.02 -15.35
C ASN A 92 -9.58 4.35 -16.79
N GLY A 93 -9.21 3.52 -17.77
CA GLY A 93 -9.51 3.78 -19.19
C GLY A 93 -10.98 3.58 -19.53
N PRO A 94 -11.46 4.20 -20.63
CA PRO A 94 -12.83 4.04 -21.09
C PRO A 94 -13.07 2.63 -21.64
N VAL A 95 -14.32 2.18 -21.62
CA VAL A 95 -14.73 0.86 -22.16
C VAL A 95 -14.40 0.67 -23.64
N THR A 96 -14.16 1.76 -24.37
CA THR A 96 -13.78 1.74 -25.79
C THR A 96 -12.29 1.42 -26.02
N SER A 97 -11.47 1.51 -24.99
CA SER A 97 -10.05 1.13 -25.07
C SER A 97 -9.90 -0.40 -24.99
N GLU A 98 -8.73 -0.92 -25.34
CA GLU A 98 -8.50 -2.38 -25.33
C GLU A 98 -8.67 -2.97 -23.92
N TRP A 99 -7.96 -2.41 -22.93
CA TRP A 99 -8.00 -2.90 -21.56
C TRP A 99 -9.26 -2.50 -20.81
N GLY A 100 -9.88 -1.35 -21.13
CA GLY A 100 -11.19 -0.98 -20.59
C GLY A 100 -12.30 -1.94 -21.05
N ARG A 101 -12.22 -2.45 -22.30
CA ARG A 101 -13.12 -3.49 -22.78
C ARG A 101 -12.92 -4.81 -22.02
N ARG A 102 -11.67 -5.22 -21.77
CA ARG A 102 -11.37 -6.42 -20.95
C ARG A 102 -11.93 -6.32 -19.53
N ARG A 103 -11.85 -5.13 -18.92
CA ARG A 103 -12.49 -4.87 -17.62
C ARG A 103 -14.00 -5.11 -17.71
N ALA A 104 -14.64 -4.59 -18.75
CA ALA A 104 -16.08 -4.79 -18.96
C ALA A 104 -16.44 -6.26 -19.18
N GLU A 105 -15.66 -7.00 -19.95
CA GLU A 105 -15.78 -8.45 -20.15
C GLU A 105 -15.63 -9.23 -18.84
N ASN A 106 -14.80 -8.75 -17.92
CA ASN A 106 -14.64 -9.29 -16.56
C ASN A 106 -15.79 -8.86 -15.61
N GLY A 107 -16.78 -8.12 -16.08
CA GLY A 107 -18.00 -7.78 -15.35
C GLY A 107 -18.02 -6.38 -14.73
N HIS A 108 -17.03 -5.51 -15.03
CA HIS A 108 -16.98 -4.14 -14.51
C HIS A 108 -16.82 -3.12 -15.66
N PRO A 109 -17.89 -2.67 -16.30
CA PRO A 109 -17.81 -1.76 -17.46
C PRO A 109 -17.30 -0.37 -17.10
N GLU A 110 -17.62 0.15 -15.92
CA GLU A 110 -17.18 1.49 -15.49
C GLU A 110 -15.74 1.50 -15.01
N PRO A 111 -14.98 2.60 -15.21
CA PRO A 111 -13.65 2.76 -14.60
C PRO A 111 -13.70 2.73 -13.07
N TYR A 112 -12.71 2.08 -12.44
CA TYR A 112 -12.56 2.10 -10.98
C TYR A 112 -12.15 3.48 -10.43
N GLY A 113 -11.56 4.34 -11.26
CA GLY A 113 -11.11 5.66 -10.84
C GLY A 113 -10.02 5.62 -9.78
N VAL A 114 -9.09 4.69 -9.91
CA VAL A 114 -7.98 4.50 -8.96
C VAL A 114 -7.12 5.75 -8.89
N LYS A 115 -6.83 6.18 -7.65
CA LYS A 115 -6.04 7.40 -7.39
C LYS A 115 -4.68 7.14 -6.76
N TYR A 116 -4.50 6.08 -5.98
CA TYR A 116 -3.32 5.88 -5.15
C TYR A 116 -2.68 4.53 -5.47
N ILE A 117 -1.42 4.56 -5.92
CA ILE A 117 -0.65 3.36 -6.26
C ILE A 117 0.74 3.45 -5.64
N GLY A 118 1.06 2.47 -4.78
CA GLY A 118 2.41 2.26 -4.27
C GLY A 118 3.26 1.49 -5.28
N ILE A 119 4.50 1.87 -5.44
CA ILE A 119 5.46 1.14 -6.27
C ILE A 119 6.39 0.38 -5.35
N GLY A 120 6.18 -0.94 -5.23
CA GLY A 120 6.88 -1.82 -4.30
C GLY A 120 6.25 -1.91 -2.91
N ASN A 121 6.97 -2.51 -1.97
CA ASN A 121 6.67 -2.57 -0.55
C ASN A 121 7.95 -2.77 0.27
N GLU A 122 8.23 -1.88 1.22
CA GLU A 122 9.40 -1.97 2.10
C GLU A 122 10.72 -2.20 1.34
N GLU A 123 10.84 -1.58 0.18
CA GLU A 123 12.00 -1.76 -0.68
C GLU A 123 13.29 -1.34 0.07
N VAL A 124 14.34 -2.12 -0.07
CA VAL A 124 15.62 -1.94 0.64
C VAL A 124 15.59 -2.26 2.15
N LEU A 125 14.44 -2.63 2.74
CA LEU A 125 14.38 -2.96 4.17
C LEU A 125 15.37 -4.06 4.55
N PHE A 126 15.33 -5.19 3.83
CA PHE A 126 16.09 -6.40 4.13
C PHE A 126 17.51 -6.38 3.55
N ASN A 127 17.84 -5.41 2.71
CA ASN A 127 19.14 -5.31 2.01
C ASN A 127 20.14 -4.43 2.78
N GLY A 128 19.82 -4.06 4.02
CA GLY A 128 20.59 -3.11 4.80
C GLY A 128 20.49 -1.70 4.21
N ASP A 129 21.45 -0.83 4.53
CA ASP A 129 21.50 0.55 4.02
C ASP A 129 22.40 0.64 2.77
N ARG A 130 22.16 -0.21 1.79
CA ARG A 130 22.97 -0.31 0.58
C ARG A 130 22.55 0.71 -0.47
N ALA A 131 23.50 1.50 -0.92
CA ALA A 131 23.27 2.57 -1.88
C ALA A 131 22.81 2.04 -3.26
N ASP A 132 23.37 0.93 -3.72
CA ASP A 132 23.03 0.29 -4.98
C ASP A 132 21.58 -0.24 -5.01
N GLU A 133 21.07 -0.70 -3.90
CA GLU A 133 19.67 -1.14 -3.78
C GLU A 133 18.69 0.05 -3.86
N TYR A 134 19.03 1.18 -3.24
CA TYR A 134 18.26 2.41 -3.43
C TYR A 134 18.31 2.92 -4.87
N ASP A 135 19.48 2.83 -5.54
CA ASP A 135 19.62 3.22 -6.93
C ASP A 135 18.78 2.32 -7.86
N HIS A 136 18.80 1.02 -7.63
CA HIS A 136 17.94 0.08 -8.35
C HIS A 136 16.45 0.41 -8.16
N TYR A 137 16.03 0.64 -6.92
CA TYR A 137 14.64 1.03 -6.65
C TYR A 137 14.25 2.31 -7.40
N VAL A 138 15.10 3.34 -7.36
CA VAL A 138 14.85 4.61 -8.07
C VAL A 138 14.72 4.40 -9.57
N GLU A 139 15.57 3.57 -10.18
CA GLU A 139 15.47 3.22 -11.58
C GLU A 139 14.11 2.57 -11.90
N ARG A 140 13.74 1.54 -11.12
CA ARG A 140 12.47 0.84 -11.31
C ARG A 140 11.26 1.76 -11.10
N PHE A 141 11.28 2.56 -10.03
CA PHE A 141 10.23 3.55 -9.77
C PHE A 141 10.03 4.49 -10.97
N ASN A 142 11.12 5.04 -11.51
CA ASN A 142 11.05 5.97 -12.62
C ASN A 142 10.46 5.34 -13.90
N LEU A 143 10.86 4.11 -14.21
CA LEU A 143 10.32 3.38 -15.37
C LEU A 143 8.80 3.16 -15.24
N LEU A 144 8.35 2.74 -14.08
CA LEU A 144 6.92 2.49 -13.84
C LEU A 144 6.13 3.80 -13.73
N HIS A 145 6.71 4.85 -13.11
CA HIS A 145 6.14 6.19 -13.05
C HIS A 145 5.82 6.72 -14.46
N ASP A 146 6.77 6.68 -15.39
CA ASP A 146 6.59 7.21 -16.73
C ASP A 146 5.47 6.47 -17.49
N ALA A 147 5.39 5.16 -17.33
CA ALA A 147 4.33 4.35 -17.91
C ALA A 147 2.94 4.66 -17.33
N ILE A 148 2.83 4.78 -16.02
CA ILE A 148 1.58 5.09 -15.31
C ILE A 148 1.11 6.50 -15.67
N LYS A 149 1.99 7.50 -15.51
CA LYS A 149 1.66 8.91 -15.75
C LYS A 149 1.39 9.20 -17.24
N GLY A 150 2.00 8.43 -18.14
CA GLY A 150 1.70 8.52 -19.57
C GLY A 150 0.28 8.11 -19.94
N LYS A 151 -0.35 7.25 -19.12
CA LYS A 151 -1.75 6.83 -19.31
C LYS A 151 -2.74 7.67 -18.51
N ASP A 152 -2.41 7.96 -17.25
CA ASP A 152 -3.26 8.78 -16.38
C ASP A 152 -2.39 9.64 -15.44
N PRO A 153 -2.18 10.91 -15.75
CA PRO A 153 -1.36 11.81 -14.93
C PRO A 153 -2.00 12.15 -13.58
N SER A 154 -3.28 11.85 -13.38
CA SER A 154 -4.00 12.15 -12.14
C SER A 154 -3.68 11.14 -11.01
N VAL A 155 -3.19 9.95 -11.34
CA VAL A 155 -2.81 8.92 -10.37
C VAL A 155 -1.70 9.43 -9.47
N LYS A 156 -1.86 9.27 -8.16
CA LYS A 156 -0.88 9.61 -7.13
C LYS A 156 0.03 8.42 -6.85
N LEU A 157 1.33 8.63 -6.94
CA LEU A 157 2.32 7.59 -6.75
C LEU A 157 3.00 7.70 -5.40
N ILE A 158 3.19 6.55 -4.77
CA ILE A 158 3.77 6.43 -3.44
C ILE A 158 5.09 5.67 -3.54
N SER A 159 6.18 6.32 -3.08
CA SER A 159 7.48 5.67 -2.92
C SER A 159 7.45 4.78 -1.67
N THR A 160 7.92 3.55 -1.81
CA THR A 160 7.99 2.56 -0.74
C THR A 160 9.44 2.23 -0.34
N ALA A 161 10.41 3.04 -0.78
CA ALA A 161 11.79 2.92 -0.31
C ALA A 161 11.82 3.04 1.21
N TRP A 162 12.47 2.08 1.88
CA TRP A 162 12.50 2.06 3.33
C TRP A 162 13.14 3.32 3.91
N TRP A 163 12.37 4.04 4.72
CA TRP A 163 12.80 5.29 5.33
C TRP A 163 13.88 5.07 6.39
N ARG A 164 15.01 5.73 6.24
CA ARG A 164 16.11 5.79 7.21
C ARG A 164 16.65 7.21 7.26
N ALA A 165 16.17 8.01 8.20
CA ALA A 165 16.51 9.44 8.28
C ALA A 165 18.03 9.73 8.33
N ASP A 166 18.83 8.80 8.86
CA ASP A 166 20.29 8.92 8.98
C ASP A 166 21.07 8.23 7.84
N SER A 167 20.39 7.64 6.85
CA SER A 167 21.06 7.01 5.73
C SER A 167 21.75 8.05 4.85
N PRO A 168 22.99 7.82 4.45
CA PRO A 168 23.67 8.67 3.46
C PRO A 168 23.01 8.60 2.08
N SER A 169 22.22 7.58 1.80
CA SER A 169 21.49 7.42 0.53
C SER A 169 20.17 8.18 0.49
N MET A 170 19.63 8.59 1.64
CA MET A 170 18.25 9.08 1.72
C MET A 170 18.01 10.38 0.98
N GLU A 171 18.89 11.38 1.14
CA GLU A 171 18.76 12.65 0.41
C GLU A 171 18.81 12.42 -1.09
N ARG A 172 19.73 11.59 -1.58
CA ARG A 172 19.86 11.29 -3.01
C ARG A 172 18.61 10.59 -3.54
N THR A 173 18.11 9.60 -2.81
CA THR A 173 16.88 8.88 -3.16
C THR A 173 15.68 9.84 -3.20
N PHE A 174 15.52 10.68 -2.17
CA PHE A 174 14.49 11.70 -2.14
C PHE A 174 14.57 12.61 -3.37
N ARG A 175 15.74 13.18 -3.66
CA ARG A 175 15.91 14.09 -4.81
C ARG A 175 15.60 13.45 -6.16
N ALA A 176 15.87 12.15 -6.29
CA ALA A 176 15.59 11.40 -7.52
C ALA A 176 14.09 11.12 -7.72
N LEU A 177 13.32 11.10 -6.64
CA LEU A 177 11.87 10.81 -6.62
C LEU A 177 11.00 12.06 -6.44
N ASP A 178 11.57 13.17 -5.97
CA ASP A 178 10.83 14.42 -5.72
C ASP A 178 10.28 15.00 -7.03
N GLY A 179 8.99 15.36 -7.02
CA GLY A 179 8.25 15.75 -8.21
C GLY A 179 7.69 14.57 -9.03
N LYS A 180 8.04 13.33 -8.69
CA LYS A 180 7.51 12.08 -9.30
C LYS A 180 6.66 11.30 -8.32
N ALA A 181 7.16 11.05 -7.11
CA ALA A 181 6.37 10.52 -6.02
C ALA A 181 5.58 11.64 -5.33
N ASP A 182 4.29 11.43 -5.13
CA ASP A 182 3.43 12.34 -4.38
C ASP A 182 3.57 12.11 -2.87
N TYR A 183 3.87 10.87 -2.47
CA TYR A 183 4.01 10.46 -1.07
C TYR A 183 5.19 9.53 -0.87
N TRP A 184 5.74 9.53 0.35
CA TRP A 184 6.68 8.54 0.85
C TRP A 184 5.96 7.66 1.86
N ASP A 185 6.00 6.34 1.67
CA ASP A 185 5.41 5.38 2.59
C ASP A 185 6.31 5.17 3.80
N TYR A 186 5.74 5.26 4.99
CA TYR A 186 6.42 5.07 6.27
C TYR A 186 5.67 4.02 7.09
N HIS A 187 6.38 2.99 7.54
CA HIS A 187 5.82 1.87 8.30
C HIS A 187 6.24 1.91 9.77
N PRO A 188 5.52 2.64 10.64
CA PRO A 188 5.79 2.71 12.06
C PRO A 188 5.26 1.50 12.84
N TRP A 189 5.77 1.35 14.07
CA TRP A 189 5.28 0.40 15.05
C TRP A 189 4.49 1.10 16.15
N ALA A 190 3.37 0.50 16.58
CA ALA A 190 2.45 1.08 17.55
C ALA A 190 2.08 0.08 18.66
N ASP A 191 3.09 -0.48 19.34
CA ASP A 191 2.94 -1.51 20.37
C ASP A 191 2.84 -0.98 21.81
N GLN A 192 2.96 0.34 22.00
CA GLN A 192 3.00 0.91 23.35
C GLN A 192 2.54 2.37 23.39
N LEU A 193 2.19 2.87 24.57
CA LEU A 193 1.70 4.23 24.78
C LEU A 193 2.66 5.31 24.24
N ALA A 194 3.96 5.08 24.27
CA ALA A 194 4.97 6.01 23.75
C ALA A 194 5.00 6.10 22.21
N SER A 195 4.46 5.12 21.50
CA SER A 195 4.56 5.00 20.04
C SER A 195 4.10 6.27 19.32
N GLY A 196 3.01 6.88 19.74
CA GLY A 196 2.53 8.11 19.12
C GLY A 196 3.52 9.27 19.19
N ARG A 197 4.24 9.43 20.32
CA ARG A 197 5.27 10.46 20.46
C ARG A 197 6.48 10.18 19.58
N GLU A 198 6.90 8.94 19.51
CA GLU A 198 8.04 8.50 18.70
C GLU A 198 7.74 8.69 17.20
N VAL A 199 6.56 8.27 16.77
CA VAL A 199 6.10 8.44 15.38
C VAL A 199 5.94 9.91 15.02
N GLU A 200 5.38 10.75 15.91
CA GLU A 200 5.27 12.18 15.64
C GLU A 200 6.63 12.83 15.48
N ALA A 201 7.59 12.47 16.31
CA ALA A 201 8.97 12.98 16.21
C ALA A 201 9.59 12.61 14.86
N GLU A 202 9.43 11.36 14.41
CA GLU A 202 9.96 10.91 13.14
C GLU A 202 9.25 11.56 11.93
N LEU A 203 7.93 11.73 11.97
CA LEU A 203 7.18 12.43 10.93
C LEU A 203 7.58 13.90 10.80
N ARG A 204 7.83 14.58 11.94
CA ARG A 204 8.34 15.96 11.94
C ARG A 204 9.74 16.02 11.34
N ARG A 205 10.61 15.09 11.73
CA ARG A 205 11.96 14.95 11.18
C ARG A 205 11.94 14.71 9.68
N MET A 206 11.07 13.80 9.20
CA MET A 206 10.87 13.53 7.77
C MET A 206 10.49 14.81 7.03
N ARG A 207 9.49 15.54 7.52
CA ARG A 207 9.04 16.80 6.92
C ARG A 207 10.16 17.86 6.89
N GLU A 208 10.91 17.99 7.98
CA GLU A 208 12.04 18.92 8.07
C GLU A 208 13.15 18.56 7.07
N LEU A 209 13.46 17.28 6.91
CA LEU A 209 14.45 16.81 5.96
C LEU A 209 13.97 17.04 4.51
N PHE A 210 12.73 16.73 4.20
CA PHE A 210 12.16 17.01 2.87
C PHE A 210 12.29 18.50 2.52
N LEU A 211 11.88 19.39 3.40
CA LEU A 211 11.97 20.83 3.19
C LEU A 211 13.42 21.35 3.16
N ARG A 212 14.33 20.72 3.87
CA ARG A 212 15.77 21.01 3.83
C ARG A 212 16.38 20.62 2.48
N TRP A 213 16.01 19.44 1.99
CA TRP A 213 16.52 18.93 0.70
C TRP A 213 15.90 19.66 -0.49
N ASN A 214 14.62 19.97 -0.43
CA ASN A 214 13.94 20.81 -1.41
C ASN A 214 12.85 21.68 -0.73
N PRO A 215 13.06 22.98 -0.52
CA PRO A 215 12.05 23.86 0.08
C PRO A 215 10.74 23.99 -0.72
N SER A 216 10.77 23.62 -2.00
CA SER A 216 9.59 23.66 -2.88
C SER A 216 8.89 22.32 -3.04
N THR A 217 9.33 21.29 -2.30
CA THR A 217 8.74 19.96 -2.43
C THR A 217 7.27 19.94 -2.05
N THR A 218 6.50 19.18 -2.81
CA THR A 218 5.10 18.85 -2.50
C THR A 218 4.94 17.42 -1.96
N MET A 219 6.06 16.67 -1.85
CA MET A 219 6.03 15.31 -1.35
C MET A 219 5.58 15.29 0.12
N LYS A 220 4.68 14.37 0.43
CA LYS A 220 4.10 14.16 1.74
C LYS A 220 4.36 12.73 2.21
N CYS A 221 3.80 12.35 3.34
CA CYS A 221 3.90 11.00 3.89
C CYS A 221 2.58 10.25 3.72
N ALA A 222 2.65 8.94 3.53
CA ALA A 222 1.56 8.01 3.76
C ALA A 222 2.04 6.96 4.78
N ILE A 223 1.13 6.46 5.61
CA ILE A 223 1.38 5.32 6.49
C ILE A 223 0.48 4.21 6.01
N PHE A 224 0.99 3.41 5.08
CA PHE A 224 0.21 2.33 4.48
C PHE A 224 0.31 1.02 5.27
N GLU A 225 1.19 0.99 6.28
CA GLU A 225 1.33 -0.16 7.15
C GLU A 225 1.75 0.28 8.57
N GLU A 226 0.78 0.38 9.46
CA GLU A 226 1.02 0.59 10.87
C GLU A 226 1.12 -0.77 11.55
N ASN A 227 2.33 -1.15 11.93
CA ASN A 227 2.63 -2.47 12.48
C ASN A 227 2.51 -2.55 14.01
N GLY A 228 2.43 -3.78 14.50
CA GLY A 228 2.52 -4.14 15.91
C GLY A 228 2.59 -5.65 16.07
N ASN A 229 3.15 -6.11 17.18
CA ASN A 229 3.27 -7.55 17.51
C ASN A 229 2.37 -7.96 18.67
N ARG A 230 1.62 -7.03 19.22
CA ARG A 230 0.79 -7.26 20.40
C ARG A 230 -0.68 -7.23 20.03
N HIS A 231 -1.47 -8.00 20.78
CA HIS A 231 -2.92 -7.99 20.68
C HIS A 231 -3.52 -7.77 22.09
N ASP A 232 -3.14 -6.66 22.71
CA ASP A 232 -3.51 -6.30 24.07
C ASP A 232 -3.78 -4.79 24.20
N MET A 233 -4.11 -4.34 25.41
CA MET A 233 -4.39 -2.93 25.71
C MET A 233 -3.20 -2.01 25.40
N GLN A 234 -1.94 -2.48 25.47
CA GLN A 234 -0.79 -1.65 25.11
C GLN A 234 -0.80 -1.33 23.60
N ARG A 235 -1.14 -2.31 22.75
CA ARG A 235 -1.31 -2.10 21.31
C ARG A 235 -2.45 -1.11 21.03
N VAL A 236 -3.58 -1.23 21.72
CA VAL A 236 -4.70 -0.27 21.59
C VAL A 236 -4.26 1.15 21.92
N LEU A 237 -3.56 1.34 23.04
CA LEU A 237 -3.03 2.65 23.44
C LEU A 237 -1.98 3.16 22.46
N GLY A 238 -1.09 2.29 21.98
CA GLY A 238 -0.11 2.61 20.93
C GLY A 238 -0.78 3.13 19.67
N HIS A 239 -1.78 2.40 19.16
CA HIS A 239 -2.57 2.79 18.00
C HIS A 239 -3.26 4.15 18.20
N VAL A 240 -3.98 4.34 19.31
CA VAL A 240 -4.67 5.60 19.60
C VAL A 240 -3.71 6.78 19.65
N THR A 241 -2.56 6.62 20.29
CA THR A 241 -1.57 7.71 20.40
C THR A 241 -0.91 8.00 19.04
N LEU A 242 -0.70 6.98 18.19
CA LEU A 242 -0.22 7.15 16.83
C LEU A 242 -1.25 7.88 15.98
N GLN A 243 -2.52 7.50 16.01
CA GLN A 243 -3.58 8.19 15.27
C GLN A 243 -3.70 9.68 15.68
N ASN A 244 -3.51 9.99 16.97
CA ASN A 244 -3.46 11.37 17.43
C ASN A 244 -2.21 12.11 16.90
N ALA A 245 -1.07 11.44 16.81
CA ALA A 245 0.15 12.01 16.19
C ALA A 245 -0.08 12.33 14.71
N VAL A 246 -0.65 11.40 13.95
CA VAL A 246 -1.01 11.59 12.55
C VAL A 246 -1.92 12.81 12.37
N ARG A 247 -2.96 12.95 13.18
CA ARG A 247 -3.87 14.10 13.15
C ARG A 247 -3.14 15.43 13.41
N ARG A 248 -2.14 15.46 14.32
CA ARG A 248 -1.35 16.67 14.58
C ARG A 248 -0.41 17.05 13.43
N MET A 249 -0.07 16.09 12.56
CA MET A 249 0.71 16.36 11.36
C MET A 249 -0.12 17.04 10.24
N GLY A 250 -1.44 17.09 10.39
CA GLY A 250 -2.35 17.74 9.45
C GLY A 250 -2.27 17.11 8.05
N ASP A 251 -2.15 17.94 7.04
CA ASP A 251 -2.13 17.52 5.63
C ASP A 251 -0.80 16.90 5.16
N PHE A 252 0.20 16.81 6.05
CA PHE A 252 1.46 16.14 5.72
C PHE A 252 1.30 14.62 5.62
N VAL A 253 0.36 14.02 6.36
CA VAL A 253 0.09 12.58 6.30
C VAL A 253 -1.24 12.32 5.62
N LEU A 254 -1.21 11.56 4.52
CA LEU A 254 -2.40 11.21 3.75
C LEU A 254 -3.38 10.37 4.57
N THR A 255 -2.89 9.30 5.15
CA THR A 255 -3.67 8.31 5.92
C THR A 255 -2.74 7.45 6.76
N SER A 256 -3.31 6.73 7.73
CA SER A 256 -2.67 5.62 8.42
C SER A 256 -3.55 4.37 8.32
N CYS A 257 -2.98 3.29 7.80
CA CYS A 257 -3.63 2.00 7.64
C CYS A 257 -3.01 1.00 8.60
N ALA A 258 -3.78 0.50 9.55
CA ALA A 258 -3.30 -0.56 10.42
C ALA A 258 -3.17 -1.88 9.66
N ALA A 259 -2.09 -2.58 9.86
CA ALA A 259 -1.87 -3.92 9.37
C ALA A 259 -2.12 -4.93 10.51
N ASN A 260 -3.09 -5.84 10.36
CA ASN A 260 -4.03 -6.01 9.26
C ASN A 260 -5.41 -5.43 9.63
N ALA A 261 -6.11 -4.80 8.70
CA ALA A 261 -7.50 -4.41 8.96
C ALA A 261 -8.41 -5.63 9.18
N LEU A 262 -8.14 -6.73 8.49
CA LEU A 262 -8.95 -7.96 8.51
C LEU A 262 -8.06 -9.19 8.67
N GLN A 263 -8.38 -10.04 9.64
CA GLN A 263 -7.61 -11.25 9.94
C GLN A 263 -8.50 -12.47 10.23
N PRO A 264 -8.25 -13.62 9.60
CA PRO A 264 -8.88 -14.86 10.02
C PRO A 264 -8.48 -15.23 11.47
N TYR A 265 -9.46 -15.58 12.27
CA TYR A 265 -9.21 -15.95 13.66
C TYR A 265 -8.31 -17.19 13.76
N ARG A 266 -7.31 -17.12 14.63
CA ARG A 266 -6.27 -18.14 14.81
C ARG A 266 -5.38 -18.37 13.58
N GLN A 267 -5.39 -17.47 12.63
CA GLN A 267 -4.47 -17.50 11.50
C GLN A 267 -3.25 -16.62 11.81
N ASN A 268 -2.44 -17.06 12.75
CA ASN A 268 -1.18 -16.41 13.15
C ASN A 268 0.02 -17.35 13.00
N ASP A 269 -0.07 -18.31 12.09
CA ASP A 269 0.99 -19.23 11.73
C ASP A 269 2.22 -18.55 11.13
N ASN A 270 2.07 -17.29 10.66
CA ASN A 270 3.15 -16.40 10.26
C ASN A 270 3.77 -15.58 11.42
N GLY A 271 3.27 -15.75 12.65
CA GLY A 271 3.75 -15.02 13.83
C GLY A 271 3.18 -13.61 14.03
N TRP A 272 2.22 -13.18 13.19
CA TRP A 272 1.63 -11.85 13.22
C TRP A 272 0.16 -11.90 13.60
N ASP A 273 -0.16 -11.53 14.83
CA ASP A 273 -1.52 -11.47 15.35
C ASP A 273 -1.88 -10.03 15.70
N GLN A 274 -2.23 -9.23 14.69
CA GLN A 274 -2.45 -7.79 14.82
C GLN A 274 -3.72 -7.28 14.11
N GLY A 275 -4.65 -8.18 13.78
CA GLY A 275 -5.90 -7.83 13.09
C GLY A 275 -6.79 -6.89 13.91
N GLN A 276 -7.50 -5.98 13.23
CA GLN A 276 -8.51 -5.14 13.85
C GLN A 276 -9.90 -5.76 13.84
N VAL A 277 -10.24 -6.47 12.77
CA VAL A 277 -11.45 -7.24 12.62
C VAL A 277 -11.09 -8.70 12.43
N PHE A 278 -11.57 -9.56 13.31
CA PHE A 278 -11.39 -11.00 13.21
C PHE A 278 -12.61 -11.67 12.61
N PHE A 279 -12.41 -12.76 11.87
CA PHE A 279 -13.51 -13.53 11.32
C PHE A 279 -13.21 -15.02 11.28
N THR A 280 -14.28 -15.82 11.29
CA THR A 280 -14.32 -17.24 10.95
C THR A 280 -15.27 -17.42 9.76
N PRO A 281 -15.45 -18.64 9.23
CA PRO A 281 -16.49 -18.88 8.23
C PRO A 281 -17.90 -18.47 8.63
N SER A 282 -18.19 -18.39 9.94
CA SER A 282 -19.55 -18.14 10.47
C SER A 282 -19.68 -16.91 11.37
N GLN A 283 -18.57 -16.28 11.80
CA GLN A 283 -18.59 -15.18 12.76
C GLN A 283 -17.63 -14.06 12.35
N VAL A 284 -17.89 -12.84 12.84
CA VAL A 284 -17.03 -11.66 12.74
C VAL A 284 -17.11 -10.88 14.05
N TRP A 285 -15.98 -10.32 14.51
CA TRP A 285 -15.91 -9.49 15.71
C TRP A 285 -14.72 -8.52 15.68
#